data_33bfccb58faa29f40e90b3ac524465b3
#
_entry.id   33bfccb58faa29f40e90b3ac524465b3
#
_cell.length_a   1.000
_cell.length_b   1.000
_cell.length_c   1.000
_cell.angle_alpha   90.00
_cell.angle_beta   90.00
_cell.angle_gamma   90.00
#
_symmetry.space_group_name_H-M   'P 1'
#
loop_
_entity.id
_entity.type
_entity.pdbx_description
1 polymer ?
#
loop_
_entity_poly.entity_id
_entity_poly.type
_entity_poly.pdbx_seq_one_letter_code
_entity_poly.pdbx_strand_id
1 'polypeptide(L)'
;MEIRLADSKDKQKIIKYDNHIHHNKVGECIWNQLVYVLCDEKRIVGVLRYSLFWQSIPFLDLLYIDEDYRGKGYGRQMMEHWESVMRTMKYDYVMLSTQEDETAKYFYEKLGYRRIGAFLPPEQDADEIMYLKML
;
A
#
# COMPACT_ATOMS: atom_id res chain seq x y z
N MET A 1 -15.64 -3.45 10.42
CA MET A 1 -14.71 -2.99 9.37
C MET A 1 -14.70 -3.95 8.20
N GLU A 2 -14.69 -3.43 6.99
CA GLU A 2 -14.62 -4.21 5.76
C GLU A 2 -13.44 -3.77 4.92
N ILE A 3 -12.72 -4.72 4.34
CA ILE A 3 -11.69 -4.46 3.32
C ILE A 3 -12.21 -5.02 2.00
N ARG A 4 -12.26 -4.18 0.98
CA ARG A 4 -12.75 -4.59 -0.35
C ARG A 4 -11.97 -3.88 -1.45
N LEU A 5 -12.08 -4.40 -2.67
CA LEU A 5 -11.58 -3.69 -3.85
C LEU A 5 -12.33 -2.37 -4.01
N ALA A 6 -11.60 -1.33 -4.37
CA ALA A 6 -12.20 -0.04 -4.72
C ALA A 6 -12.96 -0.15 -6.04
N ASP A 7 -14.03 0.63 -6.17
CA ASP A 7 -14.75 0.79 -7.43
C ASP A 7 -14.76 2.27 -7.87
N SER A 8 -15.36 2.55 -9.01
CA SER A 8 -15.35 3.90 -9.58
C SER A 8 -15.99 4.96 -8.69
N LYS A 9 -16.93 4.56 -7.82
CA LYS A 9 -17.60 5.48 -6.89
C LYS A 9 -16.65 5.97 -5.78
N ASP A 10 -15.60 5.22 -5.52
CA ASP A 10 -14.65 5.53 -4.44
C ASP A 10 -13.57 6.51 -4.86
N LYS A 11 -13.44 6.79 -6.16
CA LYS A 11 -12.33 7.57 -6.71
C LYS A 11 -12.14 8.92 -6.04
N GLN A 12 -13.22 9.66 -5.84
CA GLN A 12 -13.15 11.01 -5.27
C GLN A 12 -12.62 11.01 -3.83
N LYS A 13 -12.99 10.00 -3.06
CA LYS A 13 -12.48 9.87 -1.69
C LYS A 13 -11.02 9.40 -1.68
N ILE A 14 -10.67 8.46 -2.55
CA ILE A 14 -9.30 7.95 -2.65
C ILE A 14 -8.34 9.07 -3.03
N ILE A 15 -8.70 9.95 -3.96
CA ILE A 15 -7.86 11.08 -4.38
C ILE A 15 -7.48 11.96 -3.19
N LYS A 16 -8.35 12.12 -2.21
CA LYS A 16 -8.05 12.91 -1.01
C LYS A 16 -6.95 12.30 -0.14
N TYR A 17 -6.83 10.97 -0.16
CA TYR A 17 -5.80 10.25 0.61
C TYR A 17 -4.54 9.98 -0.22
N ASP A 18 -4.68 9.85 -1.54
CA ASP A 18 -3.58 9.48 -2.44
C ASP A 18 -3.29 10.64 -3.38
N ASN A 19 -2.41 11.52 -2.95
CA ASN A 19 -1.96 12.67 -3.75
C ASN A 19 -0.56 12.44 -4.36
N HIS A 20 -0.07 11.19 -4.32
CA HIS A 20 1.26 10.85 -4.84
C HIS A 20 1.26 10.61 -6.33
N ILE A 21 0.10 10.36 -6.92
CA ILE A 21 -0.05 10.14 -8.36
C ILE A 21 -1.14 11.03 -8.93
N HIS A 22 -1.13 11.19 -10.25
CA HIS A 22 -2.14 11.98 -10.95
C HIS A 22 -3.53 11.31 -10.82
N HIS A 23 -4.58 12.13 -10.77
CA HIS A 23 -5.96 11.66 -10.62
C HIS A 23 -6.36 10.62 -11.68
N ASN A 24 -5.90 10.79 -12.93
CA ASN A 24 -6.17 9.82 -13.99
C ASN A 24 -5.59 8.45 -13.68
N LYS A 25 -4.42 8.41 -13.03
CA LYS A 25 -3.78 7.15 -12.66
C LYS A 25 -4.55 6.44 -11.55
N VAL A 26 -5.17 7.18 -10.64
CA VAL A 26 -6.04 6.58 -9.61
C VAL A 26 -7.16 5.79 -10.27
N GLY A 27 -7.83 6.38 -11.28
CA GLY A 27 -8.88 5.69 -12.02
C GLY A 27 -8.39 4.42 -12.71
N GLU A 28 -7.22 4.48 -13.37
CA GLU A 28 -6.61 3.31 -13.99
C GLU A 28 -6.31 2.21 -12.98
N CYS A 29 -5.78 2.57 -11.80
CA CYS A 29 -5.47 1.61 -10.74
C CYS A 29 -6.74 0.94 -10.21
N ILE A 30 -7.82 1.70 -10.06
CA ILE A 30 -9.11 1.14 -9.64
C ILE A 30 -9.61 0.14 -10.69
N TRP A 31 -9.60 0.52 -11.96
CA TRP A 31 -10.02 -0.34 -13.07
C TRP A 31 -9.22 -1.64 -13.10
N ASN A 32 -7.92 -1.57 -12.84
CA ASN A 32 -7.02 -2.71 -12.87
C ASN A 32 -7.01 -3.51 -11.56
N GLN A 33 -7.91 -3.19 -10.61
CA GLN A 33 -8.04 -3.92 -9.34
C GLN A 33 -6.79 -3.85 -8.48
N LEU A 34 -6.11 -2.70 -8.48
CA LEU A 34 -4.87 -2.47 -7.73
C LEU A 34 -5.09 -1.65 -6.47
N VAL A 35 -6.34 -1.40 -6.08
CA VAL A 35 -6.66 -0.56 -4.93
C VAL A 35 -7.68 -1.26 -4.03
N TYR A 36 -7.34 -1.35 -2.75
CA TYR A 36 -8.24 -1.80 -1.70
C TYR A 36 -8.61 -0.64 -0.81
N VAL A 37 -9.81 -0.65 -0.27
CA VAL A 37 -10.26 0.32 0.70
C VAL A 37 -10.70 -0.36 1.99
N LEU A 38 -10.45 0.34 3.10
CA LEU A 38 -10.95 -0.04 4.43
C LEU A 38 -12.17 0.82 4.71
N CYS A 39 -13.29 0.18 5.01
CA CYS A 39 -14.56 0.88 5.23
C CYS A 39 -15.07 0.67 6.65
N ASP A 40 -15.42 1.78 7.30
CA ASP A 40 -16.21 1.79 8.51
C ASP A 40 -17.65 2.07 8.08
N GLU A 41 -18.47 1.02 8.03
CA GLU A 41 -19.77 1.04 7.38
C GLU A 41 -19.62 1.47 5.91
N LYS A 42 -20.16 2.63 5.52
CA LYS A 42 -20.03 3.14 4.14
C LYS A 42 -18.91 4.16 3.95
N ARG A 43 -18.19 4.47 5.04
CA ARG A 43 -17.15 5.49 5.00
C ARG A 43 -15.80 4.86 4.77
N ILE A 44 -15.07 5.34 3.76
CA ILE A 44 -13.69 4.92 3.51
C ILE A 44 -12.78 5.60 4.53
N VAL A 45 -12.01 4.80 5.25
CA VAL A 45 -11.08 5.28 6.28
C VAL A 45 -9.65 4.78 6.06
N GLY A 46 -9.42 4.02 5.01
CA GLY A 46 -8.07 3.57 4.64
C GLY A 46 -8.00 3.17 3.18
N VAL A 47 -6.80 3.23 2.64
CA VAL A 47 -6.51 2.89 1.23
C VAL A 47 -5.20 2.14 1.16
N LEU A 48 -5.16 1.09 0.35
CA LEU A 48 -3.94 0.39 -0.04
C LEU A 48 -3.90 0.33 -1.55
N ARG A 49 -2.82 0.82 -2.15
CA ARG A 49 -2.60 0.76 -3.59
C ARG A 49 -1.29 0.07 -3.89
N TYR A 50 -1.28 -0.81 -4.89
CA TYR A 50 -0.07 -1.51 -5.30
C TYR A 50 0.05 -1.52 -6.83
N SER A 51 1.22 -1.90 -7.28
CA SER A 51 1.55 -2.05 -8.70
C SER A 51 2.40 -3.30 -8.88
N LEU A 52 2.80 -3.60 -10.12
CA LEU A 52 3.67 -4.73 -10.40
C LEU A 52 5.04 -4.22 -10.82
N PHE A 53 6.02 -4.40 -9.96
CA PHE A 53 7.42 -4.07 -10.24
C PHE A 53 7.94 -5.07 -11.30
N TRP A 54 8.53 -4.56 -12.38
CA TRP A 54 8.93 -5.36 -13.54
C TRP A 54 7.78 -6.15 -14.16
N GLN A 55 6.56 -5.65 -14.02
CA GLN A 55 5.34 -6.35 -14.48
C GLN A 55 5.16 -7.73 -13.83
N SER A 56 5.85 -8.02 -12.73
CA SER A 56 5.93 -9.37 -12.16
C SER A 56 5.81 -9.45 -10.66
N ILE A 57 6.22 -8.41 -9.91
CA ILE A 57 6.33 -8.47 -8.45
C ILE A 57 5.38 -7.47 -7.83
N PRO A 58 4.41 -7.91 -7.01
CA PRO A 58 3.53 -6.96 -6.32
C PRO A 58 4.35 -6.02 -5.44
N PHE A 59 4.16 -4.73 -5.65
CA PHE A 59 4.89 -3.67 -4.97
C PHE A 59 3.89 -2.72 -4.34
N LEU A 60 3.94 -2.59 -3.01
CA LEU A 60 3.06 -1.68 -2.28
C LEU A 60 3.48 -0.23 -2.57
N ASP A 61 2.59 0.55 -3.16
CA ASP A 61 2.82 1.96 -3.49
C ASP A 61 2.30 2.90 -2.41
N LEU A 62 1.20 2.52 -1.74
CA LEU A 62 0.57 3.36 -0.73
C LEU A 62 -0.18 2.51 0.28
N LEU A 63 0.02 2.82 1.55
CA LEU A 63 -0.86 2.38 2.64
C LEU A 63 -1.18 3.61 3.47
N TYR A 64 -2.44 3.98 3.52
CA TYR A 64 -2.91 5.13 4.28
C TYR A 64 -4.10 4.75 5.14
N ILE A 65 -4.03 5.08 6.42
CA ILE A 65 -5.13 4.93 7.37
C ILE A 65 -5.47 6.34 7.87
N ASP A 66 -6.77 6.67 7.86
CA ASP A 66 -7.26 7.93 8.40
C ASP A 66 -6.75 8.11 9.83
N GLU A 67 -6.35 9.33 10.16
CA GLU A 67 -5.69 9.65 11.43
C GLU A 67 -6.47 9.14 12.65
N ASP A 68 -7.79 9.28 12.63
CA ASP A 68 -8.65 8.86 13.75
C ASP A 68 -8.72 7.34 13.91
N TYR A 69 -8.26 6.57 12.92
CA TYR A 69 -8.30 5.13 12.91
C TYR A 69 -6.92 4.48 13.08
N ARG A 70 -5.88 5.30 13.31
CA ARG A 70 -4.50 4.80 13.50
C ARG A 70 -4.29 4.23 14.90
N GLY A 71 -3.26 3.38 15.02
CA GLY A 71 -2.90 2.77 16.30
C GLY A 71 -3.86 1.69 16.77
N LYS A 72 -4.71 1.17 15.89
CA LYS A 72 -5.75 0.17 16.22
C LYS A 72 -5.59 -1.13 15.45
N GLY A 73 -4.49 -1.28 14.70
CA GLY A 73 -4.20 -2.51 13.96
C GLY A 73 -4.78 -2.59 12.54
N TYR A 74 -5.41 -1.55 12.05
CA TYR A 74 -6.03 -1.59 10.72
C TYR A 74 -5.02 -1.63 9.58
N GLY A 75 -3.89 -0.93 9.72
CA GLY A 75 -2.82 -1.01 8.73
C GLY A 75 -2.30 -2.43 8.58
N ARG A 76 -2.10 -3.11 9.70
CA ARG A 76 -1.70 -4.52 9.70
C ARG A 76 -2.76 -5.40 9.03
N GLN A 77 -4.04 -5.18 9.33
CA GLN A 77 -5.12 -5.95 8.72
C GLN A 77 -5.15 -5.77 7.20
N MET A 78 -4.94 -4.56 6.72
CA MET A 78 -4.89 -4.29 5.28
C MET A 78 -3.70 -4.98 4.62
N MET A 79 -2.53 -4.94 5.26
CA MET A 79 -1.34 -5.64 4.74
C MET A 79 -1.56 -7.14 4.69
N GLU A 80 -2.09 -7.72 5.74
CA GLU A 80 -2.37 -9.16 5.80
C GLU A 80 -3.40 -9.58 4.73
N HIS A 81 -4.41 -8.76 4.51
CA HIS A 81 -5.40 -9.00 3.46
C HIS A 81 -4.73 -9.00 2.08
N TRP A 82 -3.95 -7.97 1.78
CA TRP A 82 -3.23 -7.86 0.51
C TRP A 82 -2.29 -9.04 0.29
N GLU A 83 -1.50 -9.39 1.30
CA GLU A 83 -0.57 -10.52 1.22
C GLU A 83 -1.32 -11.83 0.97
N SER A 84 -2.46 -12.02 1.60
CA SER A 84 -3.30 -13.20 1.42
C SER A 84 -3.81 -13.31 -0.02
N VAL A 85 -4.27 -12.18 -0.60
CA VAL A 85 -4.71 -12.15 -2.01
C VAL A 85 -3.54 -12.44 -2.94
N MET A 86 -2.37 -11.86 -2.68
CA MET A 86 -1.19 -12.11 -3.51
C MET A 86 -0.76 -13.58 -3.45
N ARG A 87 -0.86 -14.20 -2.28
CA ARG A 87 -0.61 -15.64 -2.11
C ARG A 87 -1.58 -16.45 -2.95
N THR A 88 -2.85 -16.11 -2.94
CA THR A 88 -3.88 -16.76 -3.74
C THR A 88 -3.60 -16.64 -5.23
N MET A 89 -3.05 -15.50 -5.66
CA MET A 89 -2.64 -15.26 -7.05
C MET A 89 -1.32 -15.94 -7.42
N LYS A 90 -0.71 -16.69 -6.49
CA LYS A 90 0.52 -17.46 -6.71
C LYS A 90 1.79 -16.63 -6.82
N TYR A 91 1.80 -15.43 -6.25
CA TYR A 91 3.05 -14.68 -6.10
C TYR A 91 3.84 -15.25 -4.92
N ASP A 92 5.16 -15.34 -5.09
CA ASP A 92 6.05 -15.92 -4.06
C ASP A 92 6.53 -14.92 -3.05
N TYR A 93 6.57 -13.64 -3.40
CA TYR A 93 7.00 -12.56 -2.51
C TYR A 93 6.42 -11.22 -2.96
N VAL A 94 6.47 -10.27 -2.07
CA VAL A 94 6.01 -8.89 -2.29
C VAL A 94 7.09 -7.91 -1.85
N MET A 95 7.03 -6.69 -2.39
CA MET A 95 8.01 -5.65 -2.12
C MET A 95 7.32 -4.35 -1.72
N LEU A 96 8.09 -3.48 -1.08
CA LEU A 96 7.70 -2.09 -0.82
C LEU A 96 8.95 -1.24 -0.61
N SER A 97 8.77 0.07 -0.51
CA SER A 97 9.84 0.97 -0.09
C SER A 97 9.33 2.00 0.92
N THR A 98 10.23 2.50 1.74
CA THR A 98 9.98 3.61 2.66
C THR A 98 11.24 4.44 2.82
N GLN A 99 11.09 5.72 3.19
CA GLN A 99 12.26 6.57 3.43
C GLN A 99 12.95 6.17 4.74
N GLU A 100 14.29 6.21 4.73
CA GLU A 100 15.11 5.82 5.89
C GLU A 100 14.78 6.61 7.15
N ASP A 101 14.42 7.88 7.01
CA ASP A 101 14.13 8.77 8.13
C ASP A 101 12.66 8.68 8.61
N GLU A 102 11.85 7.82 8.01
CA GLU A 102 10.45 7.63 8.42
C GLU A 102 10.31 6.45 9.38
N THR A 103 9.36 6.57 10.32
CA THR A 103 9.09 5.51 11.30
C THR A 103 8.32 4.34 10.71
N ALA A 104 7.75 4.49 9.53
CA ALA A 104 7.01 3.43 8.83
C ALA A 104 7.84 2.17 8.64
N LYS A 105 9.16 2.29 8.50
CA LYS A 105 10.05 1.13 8.36
C LYS A 105 9.91 0.14 9.52
N TYR A 106 9.71 0.62 10.73
CA TYR A 106 9.53 -0.27 11.90
C TYR A 106 8.24 -1.06 11.83
N PHE A 107 7.18 -0.43 11.33
CA PHE A 107 5.90 -1.11 11.11
C PHE A 107 6.06 -2.28 10.13
N TYR A 108 6.74 -2.06 9.01
CA TYR A 108 6.94 -3.10 8.01
C TYR A 108 7.91 -4.19 8.49
N GLU A 109 8.96 -3.82 9.22
CA GLU A 109 9.89 -4.81 9.79
C GLU A 109 9.18 -5.74 10.76
N LYS A 110 8.25 -5.22 11.57
CA LYS A 110 7.44 -6.05 12.46
C LYS A 110 6.51 -7.01 11.72
N LEU A 111 6.13 -6.67 10.49
CA LEU A 111 5.30 -7.55 9.64
C LEU A 111 6.12 -8.60 8.91
N GLY A 112 7.44 -8.62 9.09
CA GLY A 112 8.33 -9.60 8.47
C GLY A 112 9.01 -9.14 7.19
N TYR A 113 8.90 -7.85 6.84
CA TYR A 113 9.62 -7.30 5.70
C TYR A 113 11.08 -7.09 6.09
N ARG A 114 11.99 -7.46 5.18
CA ARG A 114 13.42 -7.29 5.41
C ARG A 114 14.01 -6.37 4.35
N ARG A 115 14.99 -5.59 4.75
CA ARG A 115 15.71 -4.67 3.87
C ARG A 115 16.51 -5.46 2.83
N ILE A 116 16.39 -5.06 1.55
CA ILE A 116 17.11 -5.68 0.44
C ILE A 116 17.98 -4.70 -0.34
N GLY A 117 17.81 -3.40 -0.16
CA GLY A 117 18.57 -2.39 -0.88
C GLY A 117 18.07 -1.00 -0.61
N ALA A 118 18.63 -0.03 -1.31
CA ALA A 118 18.28 1.37 -1.16
C ALA A 118 18.65 2.15 -2.42
N PHE A 119 17.97 3.29 -2.63
CA PHE A 119 18.37 4.26 -3.65
C PHE A 119 17.98 5.66 -3.19
N LEU A 120 18.58 6.68 -3.80
CA LEU A 120 18.29 8.08 -3.45
C LEU A 120 17.61 8.77 -4.62
N PRO A 121 16.28 8.98 -4.55
CA PRO A 121 15.58 9.78 -5.55
C PRO A 121 16.08 11.24 -5.55
N PRO A 122 16.11 11.92 -6.70
CA PRO A 122 16.67 13.27 -6.78
C PRO A 122 15.99 14.32 -5.90
N GLU A 123 14.71 14.11 -5.58
CA GLU A 123 13.89 15.07 -4.82
C GLU A 123 13.90 14.80 -3.31
N GLN A 124 14.64 13.81 -2.82
CA GLN A 124 14.69 13.49 -1.39
C GLN A 124 16.08 13.64 -0.82
N ASP A 125 16.13 13.94 0.49
CA ASP A 125 17.37 14.00 1.25
C ASP A 125 17.75 12.64 1.85
N ALA A 126 16.76 11.82 2.17
CA ALA A 126 16.96 10.49 2.76
C ALA A 126 16.80 9.39 1.71
N ASP A 127 17.55 8.29 1.90
CA ASP A 127 17.44 7.12 1.03
C ASP A 127 16.04 6.51 1.08
N GLU A 128 15.62 5.98 -0.05
CA GLU A 128 14.46 5.11 -0.15
C GLU A 128 14.92 3.68 0.08
N ILE A 129 14.42 3.04 1.15
CA ILE A 129 14.82 1.69 1.53
C ILE A 129 13.85 0.70 0.90
N MET A 130 14.40 -0.29 0.20
CA MET A 130 13.62 -1.36 -0.43
C MET A 130 13.48 -2.54 0.53
N TYR A 131 12.26 -3.06 0.63
CA TYR A 131 11.92 -4.19 1.51
C TYR A 131 11.25 -5.30 0.71
N LEU A 132 11.44 -6.52 1.20
CA LEU A 132 10.85 -7.73 0.59
C LEU A 132 10.34 -8.66 1.68
N LYS A 133 9.21 -9.31 1.42
CA LYS A 133 8.66 -10.36 2.29
C LYS A 133 8.30 -11.57 1.45
N MET A 134 8.78 -12.75 1.87
CA MET A 134 8.37 -14.02 1.28
C MET A 134 6.95 -14.36 1.74
N LEU A 135 6.13 -14.83 0.82
CA LEU A 135 4.74 -15.18 1.10
C LEU A 135 4.54 -16.65 1.46
#